data_86454c6619e2b378f302edf2f6e87eec
#
_entry.id   86454c6619e2b378f302edf2f6e87eec
#
_cell.length_a   1.000
_cell.length_b   1.000
_cell.length_c   1.000
_cell.angle_alpha   90.00
_cell.angle_beta   90.00
_cell.angle_gamma   90.00
#
_symmetry.space_group_name_H-M   'P 1'
#
loop_
_entity.id
_entity.type
_entity.pdbx_description
1 polymer ?
#
loop_
_entity_poly.entity_id
_entity_poly.type
_entity_poly.pdbx_seq_one_letter_code
_entity_poly.pdbx_strand_id
1 'polypeptide(L)'
;MCGDSTVEANVRELLGDRQAVLIHADPPYGMGKEKDGVMNDNLYREKLDEFQMKWIKACRGNVENNGSFYIWGNAEDLWRLWYCGGLKDSERLTFRNQIIWDKKSGQGMLSEDFRMFAPATEHCLFYMLGEQGFNNNADNYWDGWDSVLSYLQGEAKKVGLNPSLLKEICGVGNFSHWFTKSQWVFIPEHHYSKLQEYFGRDGFKKEYDGFKKEYDGLKKEYDGLKKEFYATRAYFNNTHESMTDVWEYPRVQGEERWNHATPKPVDMISRIYKSSSPDDGIIYSPFLGSGTDIIAAQKIEGDRTVYGMELSLEYIEIILQRWQKFANIPAKRIN
;
A
#
# COMPACT_ATOMS: atom_id res chain seq x y z
N MET A 1 -9.68 -4.23 -21.17
CA MET A 1 -10.50 -3.64 -22.25
C MET A 1 -9.65 -2.69 -23.08
N CYS A 2 -9.82 -2.66 -24.41
CA CYS A 2 -9.26 -1.61 -25.24
C CYS A 2 -10.18 -0.38 -25.14
N GLY A 3 -9.67 0.75 -24.65
CA GLY A 3 -10.50 1.93 -24.44
C GLY A 3 -9.74 3.11 -23.85
N ASP A 4 -10.41 4.25 -23.81
CA ASP A 4 -9.88 5.49 -23.26
C ASP A 4 -10.34 5.69 -21.80
N SER A 5 -9.42 5.66 -20.85
CA SER A 5 -9.67 5.81 -19.42
C SER A 5 -10.14 7.22 -19.02
N THR A 6 -10.00 8.21 -19.92
CA THR A 6 -10.53 9.57 -19.67
C THR A 6 -12.03 9.68 -19.93
N VAL A 7 -12.64 8.62 -20.51
CA VAL A 7 -14.07 8.56 -20.85
C VAL A 7 -14.82 7.74 -19.82
N GLU A 8 -15.62 8.38 -18.99
CA GLU A 8 -16.41 7.74 -17.92
C GLU A 8 -17.26 6.56 -18.41
N ALA A 9 -17.85 6.67 -19.62
CA ALA A 9 -18.64 5.59 -20.20
C ALA A 9 -17.81 4.31 -20.42
N ASN A 10 -16.56 4.41 -20.85
CA ASN A 10 -15.67 3.26 -21.02
C ASN A 10 -15.32 2.61 -19.67
N VAL A 11 -15.08 3.43 -18.64
CA VAL A 11 -14.80 2.93 -17.28
C VAL A 11 -16.02 2.19 -16.73
N ARG A 12 -17.20 2.76 -16.92
CA ARG A 12 -18.46 2.14 -16.50
C ARG A 12 -18.78 0.86 -17.29
N GLU A 13 -18.50 0.83 -18.59
CA GLU A 13 -18.62 -0.38 -19.41
C GLU A 13 -17.72 -1.51 -18.88
N LEU A 14 -16.47 -1.19 -18.52
CA LEU A 14 -15.53 -2.17 -18.00
C LEU A 14 -15.89 -2.68 -16.59
N LEU A 15 -16.23 -1.78 -15.69
CA LEU A 15 -16.44 -2.10 -14.28
C LEU A 15 -17.92 -2.45 -13.96
N GLY A 16 -18.90 -1.94 -14.74
CA GLY A 16 -20.32 -2.04 -14.41
C GLY A 16 -20.61 -1.36 -13.06
N ASP A 17 -21.36 -2.04 -12.21
CA ASP A 17 -21.69 -1.56 -10.85
C ASP A 17 -20.61 -1.89 -9.79
N ARG A 18 -19.48 -2.45 -10.23
CA ARG A 18 -18.39 -2.83 -9.32
C ARG A 18 -17.62 -1.59 -8.89
N GLN A 19 -17.11 -1.66 -7.66
CA GLN A 19 -16.25 -0.63 -7.11
C GLN A 19 -14.86 -1.20 -6.81
N ALA A 20 -13.84 -0.48 -7.27
CA ALA A 20 -12.45 -0.85 -7.00
C ALA A 20 -12.02 -0.34 -5.62
N VAL A 21 -11.36 -1.20 -4.85
CA VAL A 21 -10.72 -0.82 -3.57
C VAL A 21 -9.39 -0.12 -3.80
N LEU A 22 -8.81 -0.31 -4.99
CA LEU A 22 -7.49 0.21 -5.35
C LEU A 22 -7.46 0.65 -6.80
N ILE A 23 -6.99 1.87 -7.02
CA ILE A 23 -6.57 2.37 -8.33
C ILE A 23 -5.04 2.38 -8.38
N HIS A 24 -4.48 1.67 -9.36
CA HIS A 24 -3.05 1.73 -9.67
C HIS A 24 -2.88 2.33 -11.06
N ALA A 25 -2.33 3.53 -11.14
CA ALA A 25 -2.21 4.28 -12.38
C ALA A 25 -0.75 4.61 -12.70
N ASP A 26 -0.31 4.16 -13.88
CA ASP A 26 0.99 4.52 -14.50
C ASP A 26 0.70 5.29 -15.80
N PRO A 27 0.18 6.53 -15.71
CA PRO A 27 -0.23 7.31 -16.87
C PRO A 27 0.99 7.77 -17.68
N PRO A 28 0.80 8.27 -18.91
CA PRO A 28 1.88 8.93 -19.65
C PRO A 28 2.42 10.14 -18.88
N TYR A 29 3.75 10.35 -18.95
CA TYR A 29 4.48 11.37 -18.17
C TYR A 29 4.84 12.61 -18.98
N GLY A 30 4.44 12.69 -20.25
CA GLY A 30 4.84 13.78 -21.12
C GLY A 30 6.32 13.73 -21.56
N MET A 31 6.89 12.53 -21.65
CA MET A 31 8.29 12.29 -22.01
C MET A 31 8.54 12.19 -23.53
N GLY A 32 7.52 12.43 -24.34
CA GLY A 32 7.62 12.36 -25.81
C GLY A 32 7.77 10.96 -26.38
N LYS A 33 7.24 9.93 -25.68
CA LYS A 33 7.37 8.52 -26.04
C LYS A 33 6.25 7.98 -26.93
N GLU A 34 5.46 8.84 -27.58
CA GLU A 34 4.43 8.40 -28.52
C GLU A 34 4.98 7.58 -29.68
N LYS A 35 6.19 7.89 -30.14
CA LYS A 35 6.90 7.09 -31.14
C LYS A 35 7.26 5.68 -30.69
N ASP A 36 7.36 5.48 -29.37
CA ASP A 36 7.63 4.20 -28.73
C ASP A 36 6.32 3.49 -28.31
N GLY A 37 5.16 3.99 -28.79
CA GLY A 37 3.84 3.39 -28.57
C GLY A 37 3.10 3.88 -27.32
N VAL A 38 3.68 4.79 -26.52
CA VAL A 38 3.02 5.34 -25.32
C VAL A 38 2.08 6.47 -25.75
N MET A 39 0.79 6.17 -25.85
CA MET A 39 -0.22 7.14 -26.29
C MET A 39 -0.35 8.30 -25.30
N ASN A 40 -0.56 9.53 -25.84
CA ASN A 40 -0.68 10.79 -25.08
C ASN A 40 0.59 11.24 -24.32
N ASP A 41 1.75 10.64 -24.59
CA ASP A 41 3.01 11.00 -23.89
C ASP A 41 3.69 12.26 -24.43
N ASN A 42 3.05 12.97 -25.36
CA ASN A 42 3.47 14.32 -25.83
C ASN A 42 2.75 15.45 -25.09
N LEU A 43 1.86 15.13 -24.14
CA LEU A 43 1.19 16.13 -23.32
C LEU A 43 2.20 16.75 -22.34
N TYR A 44 2.04 18.07 -22.10
CA TYR A 44 2.98 18.81 -21.27
C TYR A 44 2.25 19.83 -20.39
N ARG A 45 2.71 19.99 -19.14
CA ARG A 45 2.21 20.96 -18.14
C ARG A 45 0.67 20.91 -17.99
N GLU A 46 -0.01 22.04 -18.22
CA GLU A 46 -1.46 22.18 -18.00
C GLU A 46 -2.28 21.14 -18.75
N LYS A 47 -1.88 20.76 -19.96
CA LYS A 47 -2.56 19.72 -20.73
C LYS A 47 -2.39 18.33 -20.13
N LEU A 48 -1.21 18.08 -19.53
CA LEU A 48 -0.98 16.84 -18.78
C LEU A 48 -1.79 16.82 -17.50
N ASP A 49 -1.85 17.94 -16.78
CA ASP A 49 -2.67 18.07 -15.56
C ASP A 49 -4.16 17.85 -15.86
N GLU A 50 -4.67 18.45 -16.97
CA GLU A 50 -6.05 18.25 -17.44
C GLU A 50 -6.33 16.79 -17.79
N PHE A 51 -5.39 16.13 -18.47
CA PHE A 51 -5.50 14.71 -18.80
C PHE A 51 -5.56 13.84 -17.52
N GLN A 52 -4.67 14.09 -16.57
CA GLN A 52 -4.64 13.39 -15.29
C GLN A 52 -5.97 13.57 -14.54
N MET A 53 -6.50 14.78 -14.45
CA MET A 53 -7.78 15.04 -13.78
C MET A 53 -8.96 14.41 -14.50
N LYS A 54 -8.92 14.28 -15.84
CA LYS A 54 -10.00 13.62 -16.61
C LYS A 54 -10.15 12.15 -16.24
N TRP A 55 -9.05 11.37 -16.26
CA TRP A 55 -9.15 9.94 -15.93
C TRP A 55 -9.47 9.71 -14.46
N ILE A 56 -8.92 10.55 -13.54
CA ILE A 56 -9.24 10.46 -12.11
C ILE A 56 -10.75 10.67 -11.90
N LYS A 57 -11.34 11.67 -12.53
CA LYS A 57 -12.79 11.92 -12.46
C LYS A 57 -13.60 10.80 -13.10
N ALA A 58 -13.16 10.29 -14.26
CA ALA A 58 -13.85 9.22 -14.97
C ALA A 58 -13.94 7.92 -14.13
N CYS A 59 -12.94 7.60 -13.32
CA CYS A 59 -12.97 6.39 -12.49
C CYS A 59 -13.67 6.59 -11.14
N ARG A 60 -13.89 7.82 -10.69
CA ARG A 60 -14.33 8.13 -9.31
C ARG A 60 -15.66 7.48 -8.90
N GLY A 61 -16.59 7.32 -9.84
CA GLY A 61 -17.88 6.65 -9.59
C GLY A 61 -17.75 5.13 -9.35
N ASN A 62 -16.62 4.53 -9.75
CA ASN A 62 -16.34 3.11 -9.61
C ASN A 62 -15.23 2.81 -8.60
N VAL A 63 -14.96 3.72 -7.67
CA VAL A 63 -13.99 3.56 -6.57
C VAL A 63 -14.73 3.60 -5.25
N GLU A 64 -14.41 2.67 -4.35
CA GLU A 64 -14.98 2.66 -3.00
C GLU A 64 -14.68 3.97 -2.25
N ASN A 65 -15.60 4.36 -1.35
CA ASN A 65 -15.43 5.59 -0.58
C ASN A 65 -14.21 5.58 0.36
N ASN A 66 -13.66 4.41 0.59
CA ASN A 66 -12.43 4.16 1.35
C ASN A 66 -11.35 3.48 0.49
N GLY A 67 -11.39 3.67 -0.82
CA GLY A 67 -10.37 3.13 -1.73
C GLY A 67 -9.04 3.86 -1.66
N SER A 68 -8.05 3.28 -2.32
CA SER A 68 -6.68 3.81 -2.40
C SER A 68 -6.29 4.15 -3.84
N PHE A 69 -5.39 5.14 -3.98
CA PHE A 69 -4.83 5.55 -5.28
C PHE A 69 -3.31 5.55 -5.21
N TYR A 70 -2.69 4.96 -6.23
CA TYR A 70 -1.27 5.03 -6.51
C TYR A 70 -1.08 5.64 -7.90
N ILE A 71 -0.47 6.80 -7.98
CA ILE A 71 -0.30 7.57 -9.22
C ILE A 71 1.19 7.78 -9.47
N TRP A 72 1.71 7.11 -10.49
CA TRP A 72 3.11 7.24 -10.91
C TRP A 72 3.32 8.48 -11.80
N GLY A 73 4.54 9.02 -11.77
CA GLY A 73 4.92 10.14 -12.59
C GLY A 73 6.32 10.68 -12.30
N ASN A 74 6.69 11.72 -13.02
CA ASN A 74 7.85 12.54 -12.68
C ASN A 74 7.53 13.38 -11.43
N ALA A 75 8.54 13.67 -10.62
CA ALA A 75 8.35 14.42 -9.38
C ALA A 75 7.68 15.80 -9.61
N GLU A 76 8.15 16.55 -10.62
CA GLU A 76 7.60 17.88 -10.94
C GLU A 76 6.13 17.80 -11.35
N ASP A 77 5.78 16.85 -12.25
CA ASP A 77 4.42 16.71 -12.77
C ASP A 77 3.44 16.25 -11.68
N LEU A 78 3.88 15.35 -10.80
CA LEU A 78 3.07 14.91 -9.66
C LEU A 78 2.79 16.05 -8.67
N TRP A 79 3.78 16.88 -8.36
CA TRP A 79 3.59 18.04 -7.49
C TRP A 79 2.74 19.12 -8.16
N ARG A 80 2.88 19.31 -9.47
CA ARG A 80 2.00 20.20 -10.26
C ARG A 80 0.56 19.71 -10.18
N LEU A 81 0.32 18.42 -10.44
CA LEU A 81 -1.02 17.82 -10.37
C LEU A 81 -1.64 18.03 -8.99
N TRP A 82 -0.89 17.83 -7.92
CA TRP A 82 -1.35 18.00 -6.55
C TRP A 82 -1.70 19.45 -6.21
N TYR A 83 -0.81 20.39 -6.50
CA TYR A 83 -0.97 21.78 -6.07
C TYR A 83 -1.62 22.70 -7.12
N CYS A 84 -1.33 22.51 -8.40
CA CYS A 84 -1.81 23.37 -9.49
C CYS A 84 -2.93 22.72 -10.30
N GLY A 85 -2.91 21.42 -10.47
CA GLY A 85 -3.92 20.66 -11.22
C GLY A 85 -5.24 20.48 -10.46
N GLY A 86 -5.29 20.83 -9.18
CA GLY A 86 -6.50 20.81 -8.37
C GLY A 86 -6.83 19.47 -7.71
N LEU A 87 -5.92 18.48 -7.78
CA LEU A 87 -6.15 17.17 -7.17
C LEU A 87 -6.35 17.27 -5.66
N LYS A 88 -5.57 18.13 -5.00
CA LYS A 88 -5.65 18.37 -3.55
C LYS A 88 -7.05 18.75 -3.06
N ASP A 89 -7.76 19.56 -3.85
CA ASP A 89 -9.02 20.16 -3.40
C ASP A 89 -10.25 19.49 -4.03
N SER A 90 -10.09 18.74 -5.14
CA SER A 90 -11.23 18.25 -5.93
C SER A 90 -11.75 16.88 -5.52
N GLU A 91 -10.89 15.94 -5.10
CA GLU A 91 -11.26 14.53 -4.91
C GLU A 91 -11.26 14.06 -3.45
N ARG A 92 -11.00 14.94 -2.50
CA ARG A 92 -10.90 14.63 -1.07
C ARG A 92 -9.93 13.47 -0.76
N LEU A 93 -8.87 13.39 -1.52
CA LEU A 93 -7.82 12.41 -1.32
C LEU A 93 -6.94 12.81 -0.14
N THR A 94 -6.72 11.91 0.78
CA THR A 94 -5.75 12.10 1.86
C THR A 94 -4.38 11.61 1.37
N PHE A 95 -3.42 12.53 1.23
CA PHE A 95 -2.05 12.18 0.90
C PHE A 95 -1.42 11.34 2.03
N ARG A 96 -0.82 10.22 1.68
CA ARG A 96 -0.15 9.31 2.61
C ARG A 96 1.36 9.36 2.48
N ASN A 97 1.88 9.05 1.29
CA ASN A 97 3.30 9.01 1.01
C ASN A 97 3.61 9.48 -0.40
N GLN A 98 4.79 10.05 -0.59
CA GLN A 98 5.50 10.01 -1.84
C GLN A 98 6.43 8.80 -1.79
N ILE A 99 6.15 7.81 -2.63
CA ILE A 99 6.98 6.62 -2.77
C ILE A 99 8.05 6.93 -3.82
N ILE A 100 9.29 6.59 -3.52
CA ILE A 100 10.44 6.75 -4.40
C ILE A 100 10.91 5.38 -4.85
N TRP A 101 10.75 5.07 -6.12
CA TRP A 101 11.37 3.89 -6.70
C TRP A 101 12.83 4.20 -7.07
N ASP A 102 13.78 3.64 -6.32
CA ASP A 102 15.20 3.62 -6.64
C ASP A 102 15.49 2.49 -7.63
N LYS A 103 15.86 2.85 -8.84
CA LYS A 103 16.16 1.94 -9.95
C LYS A 103 17.56 1.33 -9.87
N LYS A 104 18.33 1.65 -8.83
CA LYS A 104 19.74 1.22 -8.62
C LYS A 104 20.72 1.65 -9.72
N SER A 105 20.26 2.27 -10.78
CA SER A 105 21.12 2.76 -11.84
C SER A 105 20.54 4.06 -12.46
N GLY A 106 21.30 5.12 -12.42
CA GLY A 106 21.01 6.31 -13.21
C GLY A 106 21.20 6.03 -14.71
N GLN A 107 20.38 6.65 -15.56
CA GLN A 107 20.77 6.81 -16.97
C GLN A 107 21.81 7.91 -17.01
N GLY A 108 23.11 7.52 -16.93
CA GLY A 108 24.19 8.48 -17.06
C GLY A 108 24.26 8.98 -18.50
N MET A 109 23.88 10.23 -18.73
CA MET A 109 24.34 10.95 -19.89
C MET A 109 25.60 11.70 -19.49
N LEU A 110 26.74 11.24 -19.97
CA LEU A 110 28.02 11.93 -19.81
C LEU A 110 28.10 12.96 -20.96
N SER A 111 27.57 14.16 -20.76
CA SER A 111 27.67 15.28 -21.66
C SER A 111 27.88 16.54 -20.85
N GLU A 112 28.80 17.39 -21.31
CA GLU A 112 29.06 18.73 -20.74
C GLU A 112 27.82 19.63 -20.82
N ASP A 113 26.91 19.36 -21.76
CA ASP A 113 25.64 20.08 -21.92
C ASP A 113 24.58 19.68 -20.90
N PHE A 114 24.78 18.59 -20.17
CA PHE A 114 23.81 18.08 -19.24
C PHE A 114 23.89 18.81 -17.87
N ARG A 115 22.95 19.71 -17.65
CA ARG A 115 22.94 20.64 -16.52
C ARG A 115 22.15 20.12 -15.32
N MET A 116 22.00 18.80 -15.15
CA MET A 116 21.28 18.15 -14.07
C MET A 116 21.87 16.80 -13.72
N PHE A 117 21.55 16.29 -12.53
CA PHE A 117 21.88 14.92 -12.17
C PHE A 117 21.07 13.91 -12.99
N ALA A 118 21.68 12.79 -13.36
CA ALA A 118 20.99 11.71 -14.06
C ALA A 118 19.86 11.13 -13.19
N PRO A 119 18.59 11.08 -13.67
CA PRO A 119 17.49 10.56 -12.87
C PRO A 119 17.62 9.05 -12.65
N ALA A 120 17.81 8.67 -11.39
CA ALA A 120 17.88 7.28 -10.95
C ALA A 120 16.58 6.79 -10.30
N THR A 121 15.61 7.68 -10.14
CA THR A 121 14.35 7.40 -9.44
C THR A 121 13.13 7.65 -10.31
N GLU A 122 12.02 7.03 -9.93
CA GLU A 122 10.66 7.44 -10.28
C GLU A 122 9.84 7.64 -9.02
N HIS A 123 8.72 8.33 -9.13
CA HIS A 123 7.90 8.74 -8.00
C HIS A 123 6.48 8.23 -8.14
N CYS A 124 5.87 7.89 -7.01
CA CYS A 124 4.46 7.55 -6.94
C CYS A 124 3.82 8.29 -5.77
N LEU A 125 2.70 8.95 -6.00
CA LEU A 125 1.90 9.52 -4.92
C LEU A 125 0.86 8.51 -4.47
N PHE A 126 0.84 8.24 -3.18
CA PHE A 126 -0.11 7.35 -2.54
C PHE A 126 -1.14 8.15 -1.77
N TYR A 127 -2.40 7.91 -2.09
CA TYR A 127 -3.56 8.55 -1.46
C TYR A 127 -4.56 7.52 -0.98
N MET A 128 -5.34 7.92 0.02
CA MET A 128 -6.50 7.18 0.52
C MET A 128 -7.73 8.07 0.53
N LEU A 129 -8.87 7.47 0.23
CA LEU A 129 -10.21 8.03 0.46
C LEU A 129 -10.75 7.60 1.83
N GLY A 130 -11.84 8.23 2.26
CA GLY A 130 -12.51 7.91 3.52
C GLY A 130 -11.83 8.54 4.73
N GLU A 131 -12.24 8.08 5.89
CA GLU A 131 -11.67 8.53 7.16
C GLU A 131 -10.27 7.93 7.36
N GLN A 132 -9.29 8.80 7.54
CA GLN A 132 -7.92 8.40 7.81
C GLN A 132 -7.50 8.95 9.17
N GLY A 133 -7.83 8.22 10.24
CA GLY A 133 -7.30 8.56 11.55
C GLY A 133 -5.76 8.53 11.52
N PHE A 134 -5.13 9.59 11.97
CA PHE A 134 -3.69 9.58 12.19
C PHE A 134 -3.43 8.85 13.50
N ASN A 135 -3.20 7.54 13.45
CA ASN A 135 -2.74 6.80 14.61
C ASN A 135 -1.22 6.78 14.58
N ASN A 136 -0.61 7.62 15.37
CA ASN A 136 0.75 7.40 15.83
C ASN A 136 0.78 6.07 16.60
N ASN A 137 1.81 5.25 16.41
CA ASN A 137 1.99 3.99 17.16
C ASN A 137 1.92 4.17 18.69
N ALA A 138 2.15 5.39 19.20
CA ALA A 138 1.97 5.72 20.59
C ALA A 138 0.50 5.80 21.04
N ASP A 139 -0.43 6.01 20.11
CA ASP A 139 -1.87 6.22 20.39
C ASP A 139 -2.72 4.97 20.09
N ASN A 140 -2.10 3.81 19.84
CA ASN A 140 -2.80 2.54 19.57
C ASN A 140 -3.27 1.81 20.82
N TYR A 141 -3.23 2.46 21.98
CA TYR A 141 -3.76 1.88 23.21
C TYR A 141 -5.29 2.05 23.26
N TRP A 142 -5.99 0.94 23.46
CA TRP A 142 -7.42 0.95 23.70
C TRP A 142 -7.69 0.89 25.21
N ASP A 143 -8.48 1.83 25.74
CA ASP A 143 -8.76 1.92 27.18
C ASP A 143 -9.43 0.65 27.76
N GLY A 144 -10.06 -0.17 26.93
CA GLY A 144 -10.54 -1.50 27.34
C GLY A 144 -9.45 -2.44 27.87
N TRP A 145 -8.17 -2.18 27.57
CA TRP A 145 -7.04 -2.92 28.15
C TRP A 145 -6.69 -2.51 29.59
N ASP A 146 -7.32 -1.47 30.13
CA ASP A 146 -6.93 -0.88 31.42
C ASP A 146 -6.97 -1.88 32.58
N SER A 147 -7.89 -2.87 32.59
CA SER A 147 -7.93 -3.91 33.62
C SER A 147 -6.67 -4.77 33.66
N VAL A 148 -6.22 -5.18 32.46
CA VAL A 148 -5.03 -6.01 32.26
C VAL A 148 -3.75 -5.23 32.53
N LEU A 149 -3.65 -4.02 31.96
CA LEU A 149 -2.48 -3.16 32.15
C LEU A 149 -2.32 -2.71 33.62
N SER A 150 -3.43 -2.30 34.27
CA SER A 150 -3.42 -1.86 35.66
C SER A 150 -2.96 -2.97 36.62
N TYR A 151 -3.35 -4.21 36.33
CA TYR A 151 -2.84 -5.37 37.09
C TYR A 151 -1.30 -5.47 36.93
N LEU A 152 -0.78 -5.45 35.69
CA LEU A 152 0.66 -5.53 35.44
C LEU A 152 1.43 -4.39 36.11
N GLN A 153 0.91 -3.17 36.00
CA GLN A 153 1.50 -1.97 36.64
C GLN A 153 1.48 -2.08 38.16
N GLY A 154 0.38 -2.56 38.73
CA GLY A 154 0.22 -2.77 40.16
C GLY A 154 1.23 -3.76 40.71
N GLU A 155 1.39 -4.92 40.06
CA GLU A 155 2.36 -5.93 40.43
C GLU A 155 3.79 -5.41 40.26
N ALA A 156 4.12 -4.74 39.13
CA ALA A 156 5.44 -4.16 38.91
C ALA A 156 5.81 -3.14 40.02
N LYS A 157 4.87 -2.25 40.34
CA LYS A 157 5.08 -1.25 41.41
C LYS A 157 5.28 -1.90 42.79
N LYS A 158 4.49 -2.90 43.10
CA LYS A 158 4.54 -3.62 44.37
C LYS A 158 5.89 -4.28 44.62
N VAL A 159 6.52 -4.87 43.59
CA VAL A 159 7.81 -5.53 43.68
C VAL A 159 9.00 -4.66 43.29
N GLY A 160 8.79 -3.39 43.01
CA GLY A 160 9.85 -2.45 42.59
C GLY A 160 10.46 -2.77 41.23
N LEU A 161 9.70 -3.45 40.35
CA LEU A 161 10.19 -3.77 39.02
C LEU A 161 10.41 -2.49 38.20
N ASN A 162 11.58 -2.36 37.63
CA ASN A 162 12.00 -1.25 36.77
C ASN A 162 12.65 -1.76 35.49
N PRO A 163 12.94 -0.92 34.50
CA PRO A 163 13.50 -1.33 33.20
C PRO A 163 14.80 -2.13 33.31
N SER A 164 15.70 -1.77 34.24
CA SER A 164 16.99 -2.43 34.43
C SER A 164 16.79 -3.84 35.01
N LEU A 165 15.95 -3.96 36.03
CA LEU A 165 15.64 -5.24 36.65
C LEU A 165 14.86 -6.16 35.70
N LEU A 166 13.93 -5.62 34.89
CA LEU A 166 13.26 -6.40 33.86
C LEU A 166 14.25 -6.99 32.87
N LYS A 167 15.23 -6.18 32.42
CA LYS A 167 16.27 -6.64 31.49
C LYS A 167 17.13 -7.74 32.11
N GLU A 168 17.45 -7.63 33.39
CA GLU A 168 18.18 -8.67 34.13
C GLU A 168 17.41 -9.99 34.18
N ILE A 169 16.12 -9.94 34.53
CA ILE A 169 15.26 -11.15 34.69
C ILE A 169 14.89 -11.75 33.34
N CYS A 170 14.42 -10.92 32.41
CA CYS A 170 13.81 -11.37 31.15
C CYS A 170 14.79 -11.40 29.98
N GLY A 171 15.93 -10.71 30.07
CA GLY A 171 16.88 -10.58 28.98
C GLY A 171 16.47 -9.57 27.88
N VAL A 172 15.37 -8.82 28.07
CA VAL A 172 14.81 -7.89 27.08
C VAL A 172 14.43 -6.56 27.70
N GLY A 173 14.54 -5.47 26.91
CA GLY A 173 14.26 -4.10 27.33
C GLY A 173 12.82 -3.62 27.11
N ASN A 174 11.84 -4.51 27.13
CA ASN A 174 10.45 -4.22 26.72
C ASN A 174 9.55 -3.66 27.83
N PHE A 175 10.12 -2.99 28.85
CA PHE A 175 9.34 -2.46 29.97
C PHE A 175 8.19 -1.56 29.55
N SER A 176 8.43 -0.59 28.65
CA SER A 176 7.42 0.32 28.15
C SER A 176 6.30 -0.41 27.42
N HIS A 177 6.61 -1.45 26.64
CA HIS A 177 5.63 -2.21 25.88
C HIS A 177 4.68 -3.05 26.76
N TRP A 178 5.11 -3.50 27.94
CA TRP A 178 4.30 -4.34 28.80
C TRP A 178 3.64 -3.60 29.96
N PHE A 179 4.25 -2.50 30.42
CA PHE A 179 3.85 -1.81 31.64
C PHE A 179 3.43 -0.36 31.44
N THR A 180 3.38 0.14 30.19
CA THR A 180 2.87 1.49 29.88
C THR A 180 1.89 1.45 28.72
N LYS A 181 1.13 2.51 28.50
CA LYS A 181 0.20 2.64 27.36
C LYS A 181 0.95 2.78 26.00
N SER A 182 2.23 3.18 26.04
CA SER A 182 3.03 3.39 24.82
C SER A 182 3.35 2.07 24.13
N GLN A 183 2.86 1.87 22.91
CA GLN A 183 3.08 0.67 22.11
C GLN A 183 2.74 -0.63 22.85
N TRP A 184 1.69 -0.59 23.70
CA TRP A 184 1.38 -1.69 24.60
C TRP A 184 1.09 -3.01 23.86
N VAL A 185 1.68 -4.07 24.37
CA VAL A 185 1.42 -5.45 23.96
C VAL A 185 1.31 -6.33 25.21
N PHE A 186 0.47 -7.35 25.14
CA PHE A 186 0.34 -8.31 26.22
C PHE A 186 1.65 -9.07 26.45
N ILE A 187 2.07 -9.24 27.71
CA ILE A 187 3.32 -9.90 28.05
C ILE A 187 3.30 -11.37 27.63
N PRO A 188 4.33 -11.88 26.90
CA PRO A 188 4.43 -13.29 26.55
C PRO A 188 4.62 -14.19 27.78
N GLU A 189 4.07 -15.42 27.71
CA GLU A 189 4.07 -16.40 28.79
C GLU A 189 5.47 -16.63 29.40
N HIS A 190 6.46 -16.90 28.55
CA HIS A 190 7.81 -17.19 29.02
C HIS A 190 8.48 -16.04 29.78
N HIS A 191 8.08 -14.79 29.52
CA HIS A 191 8.55 -13.64 30.30
C HIS A 191 7.75 -13.45 31.58
N TYR A 192 6.43 -13.65 31.50
CA TYR A 192 5.58 -13.60 32.70
C TYR A 192 5.98 -14.67 33.72
N SER A 193 6.24 -15.89 33.27
CA SER A 193 6.71 -17.00 34.11
C SER A 193 8.05 -16.71 34.79
N LYS A 194 9.01 -16.06 34.08
CA LYS A 194 10.27 -15.62 34.71
C LYS A 194 10.06 -14.59 35.80
N LEU A 195 9.09 -13.69 35.65
CA LEU A 195 8.76 -12.74 36.71
C LEU A 195 8.11 -13.46 37.91
N GLN A 196 7.23 -14.44 37.67
CA GLN A 196 6.64 -15.25 38.72
C GLN A 196 7.68 -16.06 39.50
N GLU A 197 8.64 -16.67 38.78
CA GLU A 197 9.74 -17.43 39.38
C GLU A 197 10.63 -16.53 40.23
N TYR A 198 11.02 -15.36 39.71
CA TYR A 198 11.91 -14.44 40.42
C TYR A 198 11.30 -13.84 41.67
N PHE A 199 10.02 -13.37 41.61
CA PHE A 199 9.37 -12.71 42.73
C PHE A 199 8.58 -13.66 43.64
N GLY A 200 8.34 -14.88 43.22
CA GLY A 200 7.65 -15.88 43.98
C GLY A 200 6.27 -15.42 44.51
N ARG A 201 6.07 -15.42 45.85
CA ARG A 201 4.82 -15.01 46.49
C ARG A 201 4.61 -13.49 46.51
N ASP A 202 5.59 -12.71 46.18
CA ASP A 202 5.54 -11.25 46.36
C ASP A 202 4.92 -10.50 45.17
N GLY A 203 4.91 -11.09 43.95
CA GLY A 203 4.34 -10.47 42.78
C GLY A 203 3.87 -11.42 41.69
N PHE A 204 3.11 -10.89 40.74
CA PHE A 204 2.65 -11.58 39.52
C PHE A 204 1.83 -12.86 39.85
N LYS A 205 0.87 -12.76 40.77
CA LYS A 205 0.17 -13.92 41.36
C LYS A 205 -0.89 -14.58 40.47
N LYS A 206 -1.43 -13.86 39.45
CA LYS A 206 -2.41 -14.47 38.56
C LYS A 206 -1.76 -15.62 37.79
N GLU A 207 -2.43 -16.76 37.71
CA GLU A 207 -2.05 -17.82 36.78
C GLU A 207 -2.13 -17.30 35.35
N TYR A 208 -1.09 -17.57 34.55
CA TYR A 208 -0.98 -17.01 33.21
C TYR A 208 -2.18 -17.34 32.32
N ASP A 209 -2.66 -18.58 32.34
CA ASP A 209 -3.79 -19.03 31.52
C ASP A 209 -5.08 -18.26 31.84
N GLY A 210 -5.34 -18.00 33.11
CA GLY A 210 -6.49 -17.21 33.56
C GLY A 210 -6.36 -15.76 33.13
N PHE A 211 -5.18 -15.20 33.27
CA PHE A 211 -4.84 -13.82 32.83
C PHE A 211 -4.88 -13.67 31.32
N LYS A 212 -4.41 -14.68 30.60
CA LYS A 212 -4.47 -14.72 29.13
C LYS A 212 -5.92 -14.80 28.62
N LYS A 213 -6.79 -15.58 29.29
CA LYS A 213 -8.23 -15.64 28.93
C LYS A 213 -8.93 -14.29 29.10
N GLU A 214 -8.60 -13.54 30.17
CA GLU A 214 -9.10 -12.18 30.35
C GLU A 214 -8.70 -11.28 29.19
N TYR A 215 -7.42 -11.29 28.84
CA TYR A 215 -6.91 -10.55 27.67
C TYR A 215 -7.57 -10.98 26.34
N ASP A 216 -7.72 -12.29 26.10
CA ASP A 216 -8.30 -12.81 24.86
C ASP A 216 -9.79 -12.46 24.72
N GLY A 217 -10.50 -12.34 25.85
CA GLY A 217 -11.88 -11.85 25.87
C GLY A 217 -11.95 -10.39 25.41
N LEU A 218 -11.14 -9.52 26.00
CA LEU A 218 -11.02 -8.12 25.62
C LEU A 218 -10.51 -7.95 24.15
N LYS A 219 -9.60 -8.82 23.73
CA LYS A 219 -9.08 -8.82 22.35
C LYS A 219 -10.18 -9.07 21.33
N LYS A 220 -11.11 -9.99 21.60
CA LYS A 220 -12.25 -10.23 20.69
C LYS A 220 -13.15 -9.00 20.57
N GLU A 221 -13.39 -8.31 21.66
CA GLU A 221 -14.15 -7.06 21.67
C GLU A 221 -13.40 -5.96 20.86
N TYR A 222 -12.11 -5.80 21.12
CA TYR A 222 -11.25 -4.88 20.37
C TYR A 222 -11.21 -5.20 18.89
N ASP A 223 -11.09 -6.47 18.51
CA ASP A 223 -11.06 -6.89 17.10
C ASP A 223 -12.43 -6.61 16.42
N GLY A 224 -13.54 -6.69 17.16
CA GLY A 224 -14.86 -6.26 16.69
C GLY A 224 -14.90 -4.75 16.41
N LEU A 225 -14.52 -3.93 17.38
CA LEU A 225 -14.42 -2.47 17.24
C LEU A 225 -13.46 -2.06 16.10
N LYS A 226 -12.34 -2.78 15.98
CA LYS A 226 -11.36 -2.57 14.91
C LYS A 226 -11.95 -2.88 13.53
N LYS A 227 -12.76 -3.91 13.40
CA LYS A 227 -13.46 -4.24 12.15
C LYS A 227 -14.43 -3.13 11.74
N GLU A 228 -15.20 -2.60 12.68
CA GLU A 228 -16.10 -1.46 12.45
C GLU A 228 -15.30 -0.20 12.07
N PHE A 229 -14.20 0.05 12.76
CA PHE A 229 -13.30 1.18 12.48
C PHE A 229 -12.69 1.09 11.08
N TYR A 230 -12.28 -0.09 10.63
CA TYR A 230 -11.71 -0.26 9.28
C TYR A 230 -12.76 -0.32 8.17
N ALA A 231 -14.03 -0.51 8.48
CA ALA A 231 -15.10 -0.47 7.48
C ALA A 231 -15.23 0.89 6.77
N THR A 232 -14.79 1.98 7.42
CA THR A 232 -14.82 3.35 6.85
C THR A 232 -13.45 3.82 6.34
N ARG A 233 -12.39 3.01 6.47
CA ARG A 233 -11.02 3.35 6.14
C ARG A 233 -10.49 2.51 5.00
N ALA A 234 -9.54 3.07 4.23
CA ALA A 234 -8.86 2.31 3.19
C ALA A 234 -8.11 1.10 3.78
N TYR A 235 -8.21 -0.03 3.09
CA TYR A 235 -7.43 -1.20 3.45
C TYR A 235 -5.93 -0.91 3.36
N PHE A 236 -5.18 -1.26 4.39
CA PHE A 236 -3.74 -1.15 4.39
C PHE A 236 -3.09 -2.21 5.28
N ASN A 237 -2.37 -3.14 4.65
CA ASN A 237 -1.57 -4.15 5.32
C ASN A 237 -0.09 -3.74 5.27
N ASN A 238 0.52 -3.55 6.42
CA ASN A 238 1.92 -3.15 6.58
C ASN A 238 2.81 -4.24 7.21
N THR A 239 2.41 -5.51 7.10
CA THR A 239 3.09 -6.60 7.81
C THR A 239 3.88 -7.56 6.91
N HIS A 240 3.84 -7.38 5.59
CA HIS A 240 4.43 -8.34 4.64
C HIS A 240 5.86 -8.04 4.20
N GLU A 241 6.34 -6.82 4.37
CA GLU A 241 7.70 -6.37 3.99
C GLU A 241 8.17 -5.21 4.88
N SER A 242 9.41 -4.75 4.68
CA SER A 242 9.87 -3.46 5.22
C SER A 242 9.08 -2.32 4.60
N MET A 243 8.28 -1.61 5.40
CA MET A 243 7.30 -0.61 4.95
C MET A 243 7.89 0.81 4.91
N THR A 244 9.02 0.95 4.22
CA THR A 244 9.60 2.27 3.91
C THR A 244 9.01 2.84 2.62
N ASP A 245 9.14 4.13 2.41
CA ASP A 245 8.69 4.85 1.22
C ASP A 245 9.77 4.92 0.10
N VAL A 246 10.97 4.40 0.35
CA VAL A 246 12.00 4.20 -0.67
C VAL A 246 12.05 2.73 -1.03
N TRP A 247 11.78 2.42 -2.30
CA TRP A 247 11.67 1.06 -2.81
C TRP A 247 12.78 0.76 -3.82
N GLU A 248 13.56 -0.27 -3.53
CA GLU A 248 14.70 -0.68 -4.33
C GLU A 248 14.33 -1.85 -5.25
N TYR A 249 14.08 -1.57 -6.50
CA TYR A 249 13.83 -2.58 -7.53
C TYR A 249 14.67 -2.26 -8.78
N PRO A 250 15.36 -3.25 -9.35
CA PRO A 250 16.10 -3.02 -10.60
C PRO A 250 15.10 -2.73 -11.75
N ARG A 251 15.57 -1.99 -12.75
CA ARG A 251 14.79 -1.77 -13.98
C ARG A 251 14.55 -3.10 -14.68
N VAL A 252 13.35 -3.25 -15.24
CA VAL A 252 13.05 -4.37 -16.13
C VAL A 252 13.91 -4.29 -17.38
N GLN A 253 14.58 -5.38 -17.75
CA GLN A 253 15.52 -5.44 -18.89
C GLN A 253 15.23 -6.65 -19.79
N GLY A 254 15.79 -6.61 -21.00
CA GLY A 254 15.73 -7.73 -21.94
C GLY A 254 14.30 -8.11 -22.35
N GLU A 255 14.05 -9.41 -22.48
CA GLU A 255 12.76 -9.97 -22.91
C GLU A 255 11.61 -9.70 -21.92
N GLU A 256 11.91 -9.48 -20.66
CA GLU A 256 10.91 -9.15 -19.64
C GLU A 256 10.21 -7.82 -19.89
N ARG A 257 10.79 -6.95 -20.73
CA ARG A 257 10.18 -5.68 -21.15
C ARG A 257 8.96 -5.85 -22.04
N TRP A 258 8.83 -6.97 -22.73
CA TRP A 258 7.73 -7.21 -23.67
C TRP A 258 7.52 -6.06 -24.68
N ASN A 259 8.63 -5.51 -25.21
CA ASN A 259 8.64 -4.35 -26.12
C ASN A 259 7.99 -3.07 -25.55
N HIS A 260 7.75 -3.00 -24.25
CA HIS A 260 7.28 -1.77 -23.62
C HIS A 260 8.45 -0.85 -23.27
N ALA A 261 8.25 0.47 -23.44
CA ALA A 261 9.31 1.46 -23.22
C ALA A 261 9.80 1.49 -21.77
N THR A 262 8.88 1.43 -20.80
CA THR A 262 9.15 1.63 -19.36
C THR A 262 8.28 0.74 -18.47
N PRO A 263 8.34 -0.60 -18.58
CA PRO A 263 7.50 -1.46 -17.73
C PRO A 263 7.94 -1.37 -16.27
N LYS A 264 6.97 -1.36 -15.36
CA LYS A 264 7.23 -1.45 -13.93
C LYS A 264 7.61 -2.89 -13.53
N PRO A 265 8.49 -3.08 -12.53
CA PRO A 265 8.78 -4.42 -11.98
C PRO A 265 7.53 -5.06 -11.38
N VAL A 266 7.28 -6.33 -11.70
CA VAL A 266 6.10 -7.10 -11.21
C VAL A 266 6.07 -7.13 -9.69
N ASP A 267 7.20 -7.38 -9.03
CA ASP A 267 7.27 -7.47 -7.57
C ASP A 267 6.94 -6.14 -6.87
N MET A 268 7.31 -5.03 -7.50
CA MET A 268 6.96 -3.70 -6.99
C MET A 268 5.44 -3.46 -7.03
N ILE A 269 4.77 -3.85 -8.09
CA ILE A 269 3.30 -3.74 -8.18
C ILE A 269 2.62 -4.75 -7.26
N SER A 270 3.17 -5.97 -7.13
CA SER A 270 2.70 -6.97 -6.15
C SER A 270 2.73 -6.43 -4.72
N ARG A 271 3.75 -5.65 -4.37
CA ARG A 271 3.84 -4.97 -3.07
C ARG A 271 2.68 -4.00 -2.84
N ILE A 272 2.33 -3.18 -3.84
CA ILE A 272 1.17 -2.28 -3.77
C ILE A 272 -0.11 -3.07 -3.50
N TYR A 273 -0.32 -4.16 -4.22
CA TYR A 273 -1.52 -4.98 -4.14
C TYR A 273 -1.66 -5.66 -2.78
N LYS A 274 -0.57 -6.24 -2.25
CA LYS A 274 -0.55 -6.80 -0.90
C LYS A 274 -0.82 -5.75 0.18
N SER A 275 -0.32 -4.51 -0.02
CA SER A 275 -0.52 -3.44 0.94
C SER A 275 -1.93 -2.87 0.94
N SER A 276 -2.51 -2.61 -0.23
CA SER A 276 -3.70 -1.76 -0.36
C SER A 276 -4.90 -2.43 -1.01
N SER A 277 -4.89 -3.76 -1.14
CA SER A 277 -6.03 -4.54 -1.59
C SER A 277 -6.19 -5.79 -0.73
N PRO A 278 -7.38 -6.09 -0.18
CA PRO A 278 -7.67 -7.38 0.43
C PRO A 278 -7.57 -8.51 -0.60
N ASP A 279 -7.54 -9.77 -0.13
CA ASP A 279 -7.29 -10.93 -0.99
C ASP A 279 -8.34 -11.16 -2.09
N ASP A 280 -9.56 -10.68 -1.91
CA ASP A 280 -10.68 -10.70 -2.87
C ASP A 280 -10.95 -9.32 -3.50
N GLY A 281 -10.03 -8.37 -3.34
CA GLY A 281 -10.21 -6.99 -3.74
C GLY A 281 -10.26 -6.79 -5.26
N ILE A 282 -11.07 -5.82 -5.68
CA ILE A 282 -11.13 -5.35 -7.06
C ILE A 282 -10.14 -4.20 -7.24
N ILE A 283 -9.28 -4.34 -8.24
CA ILE A 283 -8.26 -3.36 -8.60
C ILE A 283 -8.60 -2.81 -9.98
N TYR A 284 -8.54 -1.50 -10.15
CA TYR A 284 -8.64 -0.89 -11.47
C TYR A 284 -7.30 -0.27 -11.88
N SER A 285 -6.80 -0.68 -13.06
CA SER A 285 -5.62 -0.11 -13.70
C SER A 285 -6.04 0.60 -14.99
N PRO A 286 -6.09 1.94 -15.00
CA PRO A 286 -6.50 2.72 -16.17
C PRO A 286 -5.47 2.72 -17.31
N PHE A 287 -4.23 2.31 -17.06
CA PHE A 287 -3.12 2.35 -18.02
C PHE A 287 -2.30 1.07 -17.91
N LEU A 288 -2.75 -0.01 -18.56
CA LEU A 288 -2.14 -1.33 -18.42
C LEU A 288 -0.74 -1.45 -19.02
N GLY A 289 -0.44 -0.65 -20.08
CA GLY A 289 0.81 -0.78 -20.82
C GLY A 289 1.05 -2.22 -21.29
N SER A 290 2.12 -2.87 -20.82
CA SER A 290 2.40 -4.28 -21.10
C SER A 290 1.73 -5.28 -20.14
N GLY A 291 0.78 -4.86 -19.30
CA GLY A 291 0.00 -5.74 -18.43
C GLY A 291 0.70 -6.19 -17.16
N THR A 292 1.64 -5.42 -16.64
CA THR A 292 2.33 -5.75 -15.38
C THR A 292 1.36 -5.95 -14.22
N ASP A 293 0.30 -5.15 -14.15
CA ASP A 293 -0.78 -5.22 -13.16
C ASP A 293 -1.45 -6.60 -13.10
N ILE A 294 -1.79 -7.13 -14.26
CA ILE A 294 -2.45 -8.45 -14.38
C ILE A 294 -1.50 -9.56 -13.89
N ILE A 295 -0.22 -9.49 -14.28
CA ILE A 295 0.77 -10.46 -13.84
C ILE A 295 1.03 -10.35 -12.34
N ALA A 296 1.08 -9.14 -11.79
CA ALA A 296 1.29 -8.92 -10.37
C ALA A 296 0.15 -9.52 -9.51
N ALA A 297 -1.10 -9.34 -9.92
CA ALA A 297 -2.23 -9.97 -9.24
C ALA A 297 -2.21 -11.50 -9.34
N GLN A 298 -1.89 -12.04 -10.52
CA GLN A 298 -1.80 -13.50 -10.72
C GLN A 298 -0.67 -14.15 -9.93
N LYS A 299 0.40 -13.40 -9.63
CA LYS A 299 1.59 -13.90 -8.92
C LYS A 299 1.39 -14.03 -7.42
N ILE A 300 0.55 -13.20 -6.82
CA ILE A 300 0.34 -13.16 -5.37
C ILE A 300 -0.83 -14.06 -4.95
N GLU A 301 -0.81 -14.50 -3.70
CA GLU A 301 -1.92 -15.27 -3.13
C GLU A 301 -3.21 -14.44 -3.04
N GLY A 302 -4.36 -15.11 -3.09
CA GLY A 302 -5.69 -14.52 -3.05
C GLY A 302 -6.38 -14.46 -4.41
N ASP A 303 -7.65 -14.05 -4.40
CA ASP A 303 -8.56 -14.02 -5.56
C ASP A 303 -8.78 -12.59 -6.10
N ARG A 304 -7.74 -11.74 -6.03
CA ARG A 304 -7.80 -10.36 -6.52
C ARG A 304 -8.16 -10.30 -7.99
N THR A 305 -9.08 -9.42 -8.33
CA THR A 305 -9.49 -9.21 -9.72
C THR A 305 -8.98 -7.87 -10.23
N VAL A 306 -8.22 -7.88 -11.33
CA VAL A 306 -7.77 -6.66 -12.01
C VAL A 306 -8.66 -6.35 -13.19
N TYR A 307 -9.32 -5.21 -13.17
CA TYR A 307 -9.93 -4.58 -14.33
C TYR A 307 -8.95 -3.59 -14.92
N GLY A 308 -8.61 -3.75 -16.18
CA GLY A 308 -7.59 -2.90 -16.79
C GLY A 308 -8.03 -2.33 -18.13
N MET A 309 -7.56 -1.13 -18.40
CA MET A 309 -7.79 -0.44 -19.67
C MET A 309 -6.46 -0.08 -20.34
N GLU A 310 -6.45 -0.22 -21.66
CA GLU A 310 -5.31 0.15 -22.49
C GLU A 310 -5.83 0.74 -23.82
N LEU A 311 -5.24 1.84 -24.24
CA LEU A 311 -5.69 2.52 -25.45
C LEU A 311 -5.09 1.90 -26.74
N SER A 312 -3.87 1.37 -26.65
CA SER A 312 -3.16 0.77 -27.77
C SER A 312 -3.60 -0.68 -28.01
N LEU A 313 -4.09 -0.97 -29.20
CA LEU A 313 -4.41 -2.34 -29.63
C LEU A 313 -3.17 -3.25 -29.63
N GLU A 314 -2.00 -2.72 -29.98
CA GLU A 314 -0.74 -3.47 -29.97
C GLU A 314 -0.39 -3.92 -28.54
N TYR A 315 -0.56 -3.03 -27.56
CA TYR A 315 -0.35 -3.41 -26.17
C TYR A 315 -1.40 -4.40 -25.64
N ILE A 316 -2.64 -4.33 -26.09
CA ILE A 316 -3.65 -5.34 -25.75
C ILE A 316 -3.19 -6.73 -26.22
N GLU A 317 -2.65 -6.86 -27.42
CA GLU A 317 -2.11 -8.14 -27.92
C GLU A 317 -0.92 -8.61 -27.08
N ILE A 318 -0.02 -7.72 -26.72
CA ILE A 318 1.11 -8.02 -25.81
C ILE A 318 0.62 -8.50 -24.43
N ILE A 319 -0.37 -7.81 -23.85
CA ILE A 319 -0.98 -8.20 -22.57
C ILE A 319 -1.52 -9.64 -22.64
N LEU A 320 -2.28 -9.95 -23.68
CA LEU A 320 -2.88 -11.29 -23.85
C LEU A 320 -1.81 -12.36 -24.00
N GLN A 321 -0.79 -12.14 -24.84
CA GLN A 321 0.32 -13.07 -25.03
C GLN A 321 1.11 -13.28 -23.73
N ARG A 322 1.45 -12.20 -23.03
CA ARG A 322 2.19 -12.22 -21.78
C ARG A 322 1.43 -12.99 -20.69
N TRP A 323 0.14 -12.71 -20.53
CA TRP A 323 -0.68 -13.37 -19.52
C TRP A 323 -0.89 -14.85 -19.85
N GLN A 324 -1.22 -15.19 -21.10
CA GLN A 324 -1.38 -16.59 -21.53
C GLN A 324 -0.09 -17.40 -21.30
N LYS A 325 1.07 -16.83 -21.61
CA LYS A 325 2.37 -17.45 -21.35
C LYS A 325 2.60 -17.63 -19.84
N PHE A 326 2.26 -16.65 -19.03
CA PHE A 326 2.45 -16.70 -17.59
C PHE A 326 1.50 -17.67 -16.90
N ALA A 327 0.20 -17.58 -17.20
CA ALA A 327 -0.85 -18.39 -16.59
C ALA A 327 -0.96 -19.80 -17.18
N ASN A 328 -0.38 -20.03 -18.36
CA ASN A 328 -0.48 -21.29 -19.13
C ASN A 328 -1.92 -21.70 -19.46
N ILE A 329 -2.80 -20.71 -19.66
CA ILE A 329 -4.20 -20.89 -20.09
C ILE A 329 -4.55 -19.87 -21.18
N PRO A 330 -5.47 -20.20 -22.10
CA PRO A 330 -5.89 -19.27 -23.13
C PRO A 330 -6.77 -18.14 -22.55
N ALA A 331 -6.56 -16.92 -23.03
CA ALA A 331 -7.46 -15.81 -22.75
C ALA A 331 -8.81 -16.03 -23.45
N LYS A 332 -9.89 -15.63 -22.79
CA LYS A 332 -11.24 -15.68 -23.36
C LYS A 332 -11.75 -14.28 -23.60
N ARG A 333 -12.27 -14.04 -24.80
CA ARG A 333 -13.01 -12.81 -25.08
C ARG A 333 -14.38 -12.88 -24.40
N ILE A 334 -14.71 -11.83 -23.67
CA ILE A 334 -16.03 -11.61 -23.08
C ILE A 334 -16.73 -10.60 -24.00
N ASN A 335 -17.87 -10.95 -24.56
CA ASN A 335 -18.64 -10.06 -25.45
C ASN A 335 -19.34 -8.98 -24.68
#